data_8ad77e23d9e6bb0959667f9d2b7c93e4
#
_entry.id   8ad77e23d9e6bb0959667f9d2b7c93e4
#
_cell.length_a   1.000
_cell.length_b   1.000
_cell.length_c   1.000
_cell.angle_alpha   90.00
_cell.angle_beta   90.00
_cell.angle_gamma   90.00
#
_symmetry.space_group_name_H-M   'P 1'
#
loop_
_entity.id
_entity.type
_entity.pdbx_description
1 polymer ?
#
loop_
_entity_poly.entity_id
_entity_poly.type
_entity_poly.pdbx_seq_one_letter_code
_entity_poly.pdbx_strand_id
1 'polypeptide(L)'
;MERVNLFFLHGFLGRPSDWAVVKAHLPQHDGLRIFTPDYFKDASLGPQHTFEEWAGNFIKLVEAHGCAGERNILIGYSLGGRLALHALEKKPALWYKTILVSTNPGFNDPHESFDPISEERRQRWMNDSYWAEEFLKAPWETVLRNWNAQPVFGGGETEPLRIEKEYSRETLSLALTQWSLAQQKNMRSLIQKNIQKVIWMVGERDEKFMEMSRRLQEEVQGLRLETVPASSHRVLFDSPKDLGERIRQLIQQLL
;
A
#
# COMPACT_ATOMS: atom_id res chain seq x y z
N MET A 1 -25.84 0.11 -16.32
CA MET A 1 -24.41 -0.23 -16.48
C MET A 1 -23.84 -0.60 -15.13
N GLU A 2 -23.03 -1.64 -15.08
CA GLU A 2 -22.35 -2.07 -13.87
C GLU A 2 -21.25 -1.05 -13.54
N ARG A 3 -21.22 -0.54 -12.30
CA ARG A 3 -20.25 0.49 -11.88
C ARG A 3 -18.93 -0.15 -11.47
N VAL A 4 -17.83 0.51 -11.82
CA VAL A 4 -16.47 0.15 -11.38
C VAL A 4 -15.96 1.21 -10.43
N ASN A 5 -15.54 0.80 -9.25
CA ASN A 5 -15.02 1.69 -8.22
C ASN A 5 -13.55 1.40 -7.97
N LEU A 6 -12.72 2.42 -8.03
CA LEU A 6 -11.29 2.34 -7.75
C LEU A 6 -10.99 3.00 -6.41
N PHE A 7 -10.36 2.26 -5.50
CA PHE A 7 -9.92 2.74 -4.21
C PHE A 7 -8.41 2.78 -4.17
N PHE A 8 -7.82 3.97 -4.09
CA PHE A 8 -6.37 4.17 -4.08
C PHE A 8 -5.87 4.46 -2.68
N LEU A 9 -5.00 3.61 -2.16
CA LEU A 9 -4.35 3.74 -0.85
C LEU A 9 -2.88 4.13 -1.04
N HIS A 10 -2.49 5.28 -0.50
CA HIS A 10 -1.13 5.82 -0.60
C HIS A 10 -0.12 5.10 0.32
N GLY A 11 1.17 5.39 0.21
CA GLY A 11 2.22 4.86 1.09
C GLY A 11 2.38 5.66 2.40
N PHE A 12 3.38 5.31 3.20
CA PHE A 12 3.79 6.12 4.35
C PHE A 12 4.28 7.49 3.86
N LEU A 13 4.01 8.55 4.61
CA LEU A 13 4.19 9.95 4.19
C LEU A 13 3.41 10.32 2.92
N GLY A 14 2.56 9.43 2.42
CA GLY A 14 1.75 9.66 1.23
C GLY A 14 0.51 10.50 1.52
N ARG A 15 -0.13 10.92 0.43
CA ARG A 15 -1.37 11.71 0.41
C ARG A 15 -2.23 11.31 -0.79
N PRO A 16 -3.53 11.58 -0.77
CA PRO A 16 -4.41 11.35 -1.93
C PRO A 16 -3.91 11.99 -3.23
N SER A 17 -3.23 13.14 -3.12
CA SER A 17 -2.65 13.86 -4.27
C SER A 17 -1.49 13.13 -4.94
N ASP A 18 -0.81 12.21 -4.28
CA ASP A 18 0.29 11.43 -4.88
C ASP A 18 -0.19 10.57 -6.06
N TRP A 19 -1.47 10.24 -6.07
CA TRP A 19 -2.12 9.52 -7.16
C TRP A 19 -2.59 10.38 -8.33
N ALA A 20 -2.42 11.72 -8.27
CA ALA A 20 -3.01 12.64 -9.25
C ALA A 20 -2.55 12.33 -10.68
N VAL A 21 -1.24 12.15 -10.90
CA VAL A 21 -0.70 11.85 -12.23
C VAL A 21 -1.14 10.47 -12.72
N VAL A 22 -1.12 9.45 -11.87
CA VAL A 22 -1.61 8.10 -12.18
C VAL A 22 -3.07 8.15 -12.62
N LYS A 23 -3.91 8.85 -11.85
CA LYS A 23 -5.35 9.00 -12.14
C LYS A 23 -5.63 9.73 -13.45
N ALA A 24 -4.78 10.67 -13.84
CA ALA A 24 -4.93 11.39 -15.12
C ALA A 24 -4.79 10.48 -16.36
N HIS A 25 -4.20 9.30 -16.21
CA HIS A 25 -4.08 8.30 -17.28
C HIS A 25 -5.21 7.25 -17.27
N LEU A 26 -6.14 7.34 -16.33
CA LEU A 26 -7.31 6.43 -16.29
C LEU A 26 -8.38 6.90 -17.30
N PRO A 27 -9.25 5.97 -17.77
CA PRO A 27 -10.30 6.34 -18.69
C PRO A 27 -11.32 7.29 -18.02
N GLN A 28 -11.81 8.26 -18.79
CA GLN A 28 -12.97 9.05 -18.38
C GLN A 28 -14.23 8.31 -18.84
N HIS A 29 -14.97 7.78 -17.87
CA HIS A 29 -16.17 6.98 -18.10
C HIS A 29 -17.19 7.18 -16.99
N ASP A 30 -18.45 7.43 -17.32
CA ASP A 30 -19.51 7.73 -16.35
C ASP A 30 -19.77 6.60 -15.34
N GLY A 31 -19.44 5.36 -15.70
CA GLY A 31 -19.51 4.20 -14.80
C GLY A 31 -18.31 4.03 -13.88
N LEU A 32 -17.26 4.89 -13.98
CA LEU A 32 -16.04 4.80 -13.16
C LEU A 32 -16.08 5.81 -12.02
N ARG A 33 -15.97 5.32 -10.79
CA ARG A 33 -15.82 6.17 -9.60
C ARG A 33 -14.44 5.96 -8.99
N ILE A 34 -13.80 7.04 -8.55
CA ILE A 34 -12.43 7.01 -7.99
C ILE A 34 -12.46 7.59 -6.58
N PHE A 35 -11.95 6.81 -5.63
CA PHE A 35 -11.83 7.16 -4.22
C PHE A 35 -10.37 7.12 -3.80
N THR A 36 -9.93 8.17 -3.11
CA THR A 36 -8.56 8.30 -2.58
C THR A 36 -8.64 8.73 -1.12
N PRO A 37 -8.97 7.84 -0.18
CA PRO A 37 -9.09 8.20 1.23
C PRO A 37 -7.76 8.69 1.79
N ASP A 38 -7.81 9.73 2.63
CA ASP A 38 -6.66 10.22 3.39
C ASP A 38 -6.71 9.64 4.80
N TYR A 39 -6.17 8.43 4.95
CA TYR A 39 -6.20 7.73 6.23
C TYR A 39 -5.20 8.28 7.27
N PHE A 40 -4.43 9.31 6.95
CA PHE A 40 -3.66 10.07 7.94
C PHE A 40 -4.43 11.27 8.49
N LYS A 41 -5.52 11.69 7.82
CA LYS A 41 -6.37 12.78 8.28
C LYS A 41 -7.75 12.33 8.74
N ASP A 42 -8.26 11.23 8.21
CA ASP A 42 -9.53 10.65 8.63
C ASP A 42 -9.36 9.84 9.91
N ALA A 43 -9.88 10.36 11.01
CA ALA A 43 -9.78 9.69 12.31
C ALA A 43 -10.42 8.28 12.33
N SER A 44 -11.41 8.01 11.49
CA SER A 44 -12.00 6.67 11.39
C SER A 44 -11.07 5.65 10.74
N LEU A 45 -10.10 6.12 9.95
CA LEU A 45 -9.13 5.32 9.20
C LEU A 45 -7.68 5.53 9.69
N GLY A 46 -7.47 6.31 10.74
CA GLY A 46 -6.15 6.67 11.23
C GLY A 46 -5.41 5.51 11.93
N PRO A 47 -4.10 5.70 12.19
CA PRO A 47 -3.24 4.68 12.76
C PRO A 47 -3.44 4.44 14.27
N GLN A 48 -4.44 5.05 14.91
CA GLN A 48 -4.92 4.63 16.22
C GLN A 48 -5.62 3.26 16.19
N HIS A 49 -5.95 2.77 15.00
CA HIS A 49 -6.52 1.45 14.77
C HIS A 49 -5.46 0.44 14.34
N THR A 50 -5.57 -0.78 14.81
CA THR A 50 -4.79 -1.92 14.32
C THR A 50 -5.10 -2.19 12.84
N PHE A 51 -4.30 -3.00 12.16
CA PHE A 51 -4.60 -3.41 10.79
C PHE A 51 -6.01 -3.98 10.62
N GLU A 52 -6.47 -4.79 11.59
CA GLU A 52 -7.78 -5.44 11.52
C GLU A 52 -8.94 -4.45 11.74
N GLU A 53 -8.80 -3.56 12.72
CA GLU A 53 -9.78 -2.50 12.99
C GLU A 53 -9.86 -1.52 11.82
N TRP A 54 -8.70 -1.11 11.28
CA TRP A 54 -8.61 -0.29 10.09
C TRP A 54 -9.37 -0.93 8.91
N ALA A 55 -9.11 -2.21 8.64
CA ALA A 55 -9.77 -2.93 7.56
C ALA A 55 -11.29 -2.97 7.76
N GLY A 56 -11.76 -3.19 8.98
CA GLY A 56 -13.19 -3.14 9.30
C GLY A 56 -13.82 -1.77 9.06
N ASN A 57 -13.14 -0.70 9.47
CA ASN A 57 -13.60 0.67 9.27
C ASN A 57 -13.57 1.07 7.79
N PHE A 58 -12.53 0.67 7.06
CA PHE A 58 -12.44 0.91 5.62
C PHE A 58 -13.56 0.21 4.83
N ILE A 59 -13.90 -1.02 5.19
CA ILE A 59 -15.04 -1.72 4.58
C ILE A 59 -16.35 -0.97 4.83
N LYS A 60 -16.60 -0.50 6.06
CA LYS A 60 -17.79 0.32 6.36
C LYS A 60 -17.84 1.59 5.50
N LEU A 61 -16.69 2.26 5.31
CA LEU A 61 -16.59 3.42 4.42
C LEU A 61 -16.96 3.05 2.98
N VAL A 62 -16.42 1.95 2.44
CA VAL A 62 -16.73 1.47 1.08
C VAL A 62 -18.23 1.19 0.93
N GLU A 63 -18.83 0.53 1.91
CA GLU A 63 -20.28 0.24 1.92
C GLU A 63 -21.13 1.50 2.03
N ALA A 64 -20.73 2.46 2.86
CA ALA A 64 -21.41 3.75 3.00
C ALA A 64 -21.40 4.59 1.70
N HIS A 65 -20.41 4.38 0.81
CA HIS A 65 -20.38 4.97 -0.53
C HIS A 65 -21.30 4.23 -1.54
N GLY A 66 -22.07 3.24 -1.09
CA GLY A 66 -22.96 2.45 -1.94
C GLY A 66 -22.24 1.53 -2.91
N CYS A 67 -21.01 1.12 -2.58
CA CYS A 67 -20.21 0.24 -3.44
C CYS A 67 -20.40 -1.26 -3.15
N ALA A 68 -21.28 -1.62 -2.21
CA ALA A 68 -21.61 -3.01 -1.96
C ALA A 68 -22.29 -3.63 -3.19
N GLY A 69 -21.79 -4.79 -3.65
CA GLY A 69 -22.33 -5.48 -4.82
C GLY A 69 -21.89 -4.93 -6.19
N GLU A 70 -21.02 -3.92 -6.21
CA GLU A 70 -20.42 -3.37 -7.43
C GLU A 70 -19.00 -3.94 -7.65
N ARG A 71 -18.38 -3.65 -8.81
CA ARG A 71 -17.00 -4.04 -9.10
C ARG A 71 -16.03 -3.11 -8.40
N ASN A 72 -15.55 -3.47 -7.23
CA ASN A 72 -14.57 -2.71 -6.47
C ASN A 72 -13.15 -3.20 -6.76
N ILE A 73 -12.28 -2.29 -7.16
CA ILE A 73 -10.85 -2.54 -7.36
C ILE A 73 -10.08 -1.77 -6.31
N LEU A 74 -9.29 -2.49 -5.54
CA LEU A 74 -8.45 -1.94 -4.51
C LEU A 74 -7.02 -1.81 -5.02
N ILE A 75 -6.46 -0.61 -4.97
CA ILE A 75 -5.10 -0.30 -5.42
C ILE A 75 -4.32 0.25 -4.24
N GLY A 76 -3.28 -0.45 -3.80
CA GLY A 76 -2.48 -0.04 -2.66
C GLY A 76 -0.99 0.04 -2.98
N TYR A 77 -0.35 1.15 -2.58
CA TYR A 77 1.08 1.35 -2.74
C TYR A 77 1.80 1.26 -1.39
N SER A 78 2.84 0.43 -1.31
CA SER A 78 3.71 0.27 -0.14
C SER A 78 2.91 -0.02 1.13
N LEU A 79 2.86 0.89 2.12
CA LEU A 79 1.97 0.78 3.31
C LEU A 79 0.50 0.61 2.90
N GLY A 80 0.01 1.39 1.94
CA GLY A 80 -1.36 1.27 1.44
C GLY A 80 -1.66 -0.10 0.84
N GLY A 81 -0.66 -0.76 0.26
CA GLY A 81 -0.78 -2.14 -0.21
C GLY A 81 -0.90 -3.15 0.94
N ARG A 82 -0.17 -2.91 2.05
CA ARG A 82 -0.30 -3.74 3.25
C ARG A 82 -1.70 -3.59 3.88
N LEU A 83 -2.21 -2.37 3.97
CA LEU A 83 -3.58 -2.09 4.38
C LEU A 83 -4.60 -2.76 3.45
N ALA A 84 -4.35 -2.74 2.13
CA ALA A 84 -5.20 -3.41 1.14
C ALA A 84 -5.25 -4.92 1.34
N LEU A 85 -4.15 -5.57 1.71
CA LEU A 85 -4.13 -6.99 2.05
C LEU A 85 -5.06 -7.30 3.25
N HIS A 86 -5.04 -6.49 4.29
CA HIS A 86 -5.94 -6.66 5.44
C HIS A 86 -7.41 -6.39 5.08
N ALA A 87 -7.69 -5.43 4.19
CA ALA A 87 -9.04 -5.22 3.67
C ALA A 87 -9.53 -6.40 2.81
N LEU A 88 -8.63 -7.00 2.01
CA LEU A 88 -8.90 -8.23 1.25
C LEU A 88 -9.19 -9.40 2.19
N GLU A 89 -8.40 -9.57 3.27
CA GLU A 89 -8.61 -10.61 4.29
C GLU A 89 -9.99 -10.46 4.95
N LYS A 90 -10.33 -9.23 5.36
CA LYS A 90 -11.55 -8.94 6.11
C LYS A 90 -12.83 -9.22 5.33
N LYS A 91 -12.86 -8.87 4.05
CA LYS A 91 -14.04 -9.06 3.18
C LYS A 91 -13.65 -9.38 1.73
N PRO A 92 -13.17 -10.61 1.42
CA PRO A 92 -12.68 -10.96 0.09
C PRO A 92 -13.75 -10.80 -1.01
N ALA A 93 -15.01 -11.02 -0.69
CA ALA A 93 -16.12 -10.91 -1.64
C ALA A 93 -16.40 -9.48 -2.11
N LEU A 94 -15.96 -8.47 -1.35
CA LEU A 94 -16.16 -7.06 -1.68
C LEU A 94 -15.27 -6.61 -2.85
N TRP A 95 -14.13 -7.29 -3.05
CA TRP A 95 -13.11 -6.89 -4.00
C TRP A 95 -13.15 -7.74 -5.27
N TYR A 96 -13.31 -7.08 -6.41
CA TYR A 96 -13.22 -7.72 -7.72
C TYR A 96 -11.77 -7.99 -8.10
N LYS A 97 -10.89 -6.98 -7.89
CA LYS A 97 -9.43 -7.09 -8.03
C LYS A 97 -8.72 -6.32 -6.91
N THR A 98 -7.49 -6.72 -6.61
CA THR A 98 -6.58 -6.04 -5.68
C THR A 98 -5.22 -5.89 -6.35
N ILE A 99 -4.81 -4.66 -6.61
CA ILE A 99 -3.54 -4.31 -7.25
C ILE A 99 -2.60 -3.80 -6.16
N LEU A 100 -1.49 -4.49 -5.97
CA LEU A 100 -0.52 -4.26 -4.90
C LEU A 100 0.79 -3.77 -5.50
N VAL A 101 1.11 -2.50 -5.28
CA VAL A 101 2.29 -1.84 -5.87
C VAL A 101 3.38 -1.71 -4.81
N SER A 102 4.56 -2.28 -5.05
CA SER A 102 5.73 -2.26 -4.16
C SER A 102 5.38 -2.58 -2.69
N THR A 103 4.57 -3.61 -2.51
CA THR A 103 3.97 -4.03 -1.23
C THR A 103 4.77 -5.16 -0.58
N ASN A 104 4.72 -5.27 0.76
CA ASN A 104 5.31 -6.39 1.50
C ASN A 104 4.22 -7.36 1.98
N PRO A 105 4.32 -8.68 1.70
CA PRO A 105 3.33 -9.67 2.08
C PRO A 105 3.41 -10.10 3.57
N GLY A 106 4.28 -9.47 4.36
CA GLY A 106 4.62 -9.91 5.71
C GLY A 106 5.82 -10.85 5.74
N PHE A 107 6.33 -11.12 6.94
CA PHE A 107 7.41 -12.08 7.12
C PHE A 107 6.94 -13.50 6.80
N ASN A 108 7.84 -14.32 6.24
CA ASN A 108 7.56 -15.74 5.99
C ASN A 108 7.91 -16.56 7.23
N ASP A 109 7.20 -16.30 8.30
CA ASP A 109 7.31 -17.04 9.55
C ASP A 109 5.98 -17.71 9.90
N PRO A 110 6.00 -18.82 10.67
CA PRO A 110 4.79 -19.56 11.04
C PRO A 110 3.95 -18.83 12.10
N HIS A 111 4.46 -17.74 12.67
CA HIS A 111 3.84 -17.06 13.80
C HIS A 111 2.81 -16.04 13.31
N GLU A 112 1.55 -16.28 13.65
CA GLU A 112 0.44 -15.33 13.43
C GLU A 112 0.37 -14.28 14.54
N SER A 113 1.11 -14.48 15.64
CA SER A 113 1.15 -13.61 16.81
C SER A 113 2.55 -13.04 17.06
N PHE A 114 2.60 -11.93 17.79
CA PHE A 114 3.83 -11.23 18.13
C PHE A 114 4.71 -11.97 19.18
N ASP A 115 4.28 -13.14 19.69
CA ASP A 115 5.00 -13.92 20.71
C ASP A 115 4.96 -15.44 20.37
N PRO A 116 6.12 -16.15 20.23
CA PRO A 116 7.48 -15.62 20.26
C PRO A 116 7.83 -14.84 18.99
N ILE A 117 8.42 -13.66 19.18
CA ILE A 117 8.81 -12.79 18.08
C ILE A 117 10.06 -13.31 17.38
N SER A 118 10.03 -13.45 16.04
CA SER A 118 11.24 -13.75 15.28
C SER A 118 12.27 -12.61 15.37
N GLU A 119 13.55 -12.94 15.19
CA GLU A 119 14.62 -11.93 15.21
C GLU A 119 14.40 -10.87 14.13
N GLU A 120 13.92 -11.26 12.94
CA GLU A 120 13.59 -10.33 11.86
C GLU A 120 12.48 -9.36 12.24
N ARG A 121 11.42 -9.84 12.91
CA ARG A 121 10.35 -8.99 13.42
C ARG A 121 10.85 -8.05 14.50
N ARG A 122 11.69 -8.53 15.40
CA ARG A 122 12.28 -7.72 16.47
C ARG A 122 13.13 -6.59 15.90
N GLN A 123 14.01 -6.88 14.95
CA GLN A 123 14.83 -5.89 14.27
C GLN A 123 13.97 -4.87 13.52
N ARG A 124 12.94 -5.34 12.86
CA ARG A 124 11.99 -4.46 12.16
C ARG A 124 11.25 -3.55 13.14
N TRP A 125 10.78 -4.09 14.26
CA TRP A 125 10.12 -3.31 15.31
C TRP A 125 11.03 -2.22 15.88
N MET A 126 12.27 -2.55 16.18
CA MET A 126 13.26 -1.59 16.66
C MET A 126 13.51 -0.46 15.66
N ASN A 127 13.65 -0.81 14.38
CA ASN A 127 13.83 0.18 13.32
C ASN A 127 12.59 1.07 13.15
N ASP A 128 11.39 0.52 13.14
CA ASP A 128 10.16 1.30 13.01
C ASP A 128 9.94 2.18 14.25
N SER A 129 10.27 1.71 15.45
CA SER A 129 10.22 2.50 16.70
C SER A 129 11.22 3.65 16.69
N TYR A 130 12.44 3.43 16.19
CA TYR A 130 13.44 4.49 16.00
C TYR A 130 12.88 5.60 15.07
N TRP A 131 12.34 5.23 13.92
CA TRP A 131 11.77 6.20 13.00
C TRP A 131 10.53 6.90 13.57
N ALA A 132 9.70 6.20 14.34
CA ALA A 132 8.56 6.79 15.03
C ALA A 132 9.00 7.91 15.99
N GLU A 133 10.10 7.71 16.72
CA GLU A 133 10.69 8.71 17.60
C GLU A 133 11.29 9.87 16.82
N GLU A 134 12.03 9.59 15.73
CA GLU A 134 12.62 10.62 14.87
C GLU A 134 11.52 11.54 14.27
N PHE A 135 10.42 10.99 13.77
CA PHE A 135 9.30 11.80 13.27
C PHE A 135 8.65 12.67 14.35
N LEU A 136 8.68 12.26 15.62
CA LEU A 136 8.17 13.07 16.72
C LEU A 136 9.11 14.20 17.11
N LYS A 137 10.43 13.95 17.13
CA LYS A 137 11.40 14.81 17.83
C LYS A 137 12.36 15.55 16.93
N ALA A 138 12.79 14.95 15.81
CA ALA A 138 13.81 15.57 14.96
C ALA A 138 13.26 16.76 14.15
N PRO A 139 14.09 17.74 13.76
CA PRO A 139 13.70 18.76 12.80
C PRO A 139 13.17 18.14 11.51
N TRP A 140 12.10 18.69 10.94
CA TRP A 140 11.37 18.10 9.80
C TRP A 140 12.27 17.80 8.60
N GLU A 141 13.07 18.78 8.19
CA GLU A 141 14.01 18.61 7.06
C GLU A 141 15.07 17.56 7.34
N THR A 142 15.47 17.40 8.59
CA THR A 142 16.46 16.38 8.99
C THR A 142 15.86 14.99 8.92
N VAL A 143 14.67 14.79 9.50
CA VAL A 143 14.04 13.47 9.46
C VAL A 143 13.68 13.08 8.04
N LEU A 144 13.20 14.00 7.19
CA LEU A 144 12.91 13.71 5.78
C LEU A 144 14.16 13.34 5.00
N ARG A 145 15.25 14.11 5.13
CA ARG A 145 16.51 13.80 4.47
C ARG A 145 17.02 12.41 4.85
N ASN A 146 17.03 12.08 6.14
CA ASN A 146 17.48 10.79 6.64
C ASN A 146 16.53 9.64 6.21
N TRP A 147 15.21 9.88 6.22
CA TRP A 147 14.22 8.95 5.72
C TRP A 147 14.43 8.64 4.24
N ASN A 148 14.64 9.68 3.43
CA ASN A 148 14.82 9.55 1.99
C ASN A 148 16.17 8.93 1.60
N ALA A 149 17.16 9.01 2.47
CA ALA A 149 18.46 8.38 2.29
C ALA A 149 18.46 6.86 2.54
N GLN A 150 17.33 6.27 2.98
CA GLN A 150 17.28 4.82 3.19
C GLN A 150 17.48 4.04 1.88
N PRO A 151 18.20 2.89 1.92
CA PRO A 151 18.52 2.11 0.71
C PRO A 151 17.30 1.72 -0.13
N VAL A 152 16.12 1.55 0.49
CA VAL A 152 14.88 1.21 -0.21
C VAL A 152 14.45 2.28 -1.22
N PHE A 153 14.88 3.53 -1.03
CA PHE A 153 14.62 4.64 -1.96
C PHE A 153 15.79 4.91 -2.91
N GLY A 154 16.87 4.12 -2.80
CA GLY A 154 18.02 4.21 -3.71
C GLY A 154 17.63 3.96 -5.16
N GLY A 155 18.25 4.71 -6.09
CA GLY A 155 17.98 4.61 -7.52
C GLY A 155 16.72 5.31 -8.02
N GLY A 156 15.93 5.94 -7.16
CA GLY A 156 14.83 6.84 -7.52
C GLY A 156 15.35 8.26 -7.81
N GLU A 157 14.90 8.86 -8.90
CA GLU A 157 15.27 10.23 -9.29
C GLU A 157 14.33 11.27 -8.66
N THR A 158 13.17 10.83 -8.16
CA THR A 158 12.11 11.72 -7.72
C THR A 158 11.87 11.63 -6.22
N GLU A 159 12.12 12.72 -5.53
CA GLU A 159 11.76 12.90 -4.12
C GLU A 159 10.50 13.75 -4.01
N PRO A 160 9.39 13.21 -3.46
CA PRO A 160 8.17 13.99 -3.31
C PRO A 160 8.32 15.06 -2.24
N LEU A 161 7.91 16.28 -2.54
CA LEU A 161 7.89 17.38 -1.57
C LEU A 161 6.89 17.06 -0.45
N ARG A 162 7.37 17.15 0.80
CA ARG A 162 6.57 16.93 2.01
C ARG A 162 6.69 18.14 2.94
N ILE A 163 5.61 18.87 3.13
CA ILE A 163 5.58 20.11 3.93
C ILE A 163 5.02 19.77 5.31
N GLU A 164 5.76 20.06 6.38
CA GLU A 164 5.44 19.68 7.76
C GLU A 164 4.00 19.98 8.18
N LYS A 165 3.51 21.19 7.90
CA LYS A 165 2.15 21.64 8.27
C LYS A 165 1.01 20.79 7.69
N GLU A 166 1.31 19.91 6.74
CA GLU A 166 0.33 19.02 6.12
C GLU A 166 0.21 17.67 6.83
N TYR A 167 1.04 17.42 7.85
CA TYR A 167 1.11 16.17 8.60
C TYR A 167 0.92 16.39 10.10
N SER A 168 0.37 15.41 10.82
CA SER A 168 0.55 15.26 12.26
C SER A 168 1.73 14.33 12.51
N ARG A 169 2.71 14.78 13.27
CA ARG A 169 3.87 13.99 13.67
C ARG A 169 3.48 12.78 14.52
N GLU A 170 2.48 12.97 15.39
CA GLU A 170 1.91 11.91 16.22
C GLU A 170 1.27 10.83 15.34
N THR A 171 0.51 11.22 14.31
CA THR A 171 -0.10 10.28 13.36
C THR A 171 0.97 9.49 12.59
N LEU A 172 2.05 10.15 12.14
CA LEU A 172 3.16 9.46 11.46
C LEU A 172 3.87 8.47 12.38
N SER A 173 4.14 8.88 13.61
CA SER A 173 4.75 8.01 14.62
C SER A 173 3.88 6.79 14.93
N LEU A 174 2.59 7.00 15.14
CA LEU A 174 1.62 5.91 15.34
C LEU A 174 1.56 4.97 14.14
N ALA A 175 1.62 5.48 12.91
CA ALA A 175 1.60 4.63 11.72
C ALA A 175 2.82 3.71 11.64
N LEU A 176 3.99 4.17 12.07
CA LEU A 176 5.21 3.36 12.11
C LEU A 176 5.15 2.25 13.17
N THR A 177 4.45 2.47 14.27
CA THR A 177 4.29 1.48 15.34
C THR A 177 3.08 0.59 15.13
N GLN A 178 1.88 1.13 14.99
CA GLN A 178 0.66 0.33 14.85
C GLN A 178 0.60 -0.45 13.53
N TRP A 179 1.13 0.14 12.47
CA TRP A 179 1.22 -0.51 11.16
C TRP A 179 2.66 -0.90 10.82
N SER A 180 3.48 -1.20 11.83
CA SER A 180 4.79 -1.80 11.62
C SER A 180 4.66 -3.10 10.83
N LEU A 181 5.63 -3.38 9.94
CA LEU A 181 5.70 -4.67 9.29
C LEU A 181 5.88 -5.81 10.31
N ALA A 182 6.48 -5.52 11.47
CA ALA A 182 6.61 -6.48 12.57
C ALA A 182 5.26 -6.95 13.11
N GLN A 183 4.21 -6.13 12.98
CA GLN A 183 2.84 -6.45 13.42
C GLN A 183 1.99 -7.11 12.34
N GLN A 184 2.46 -7.08 11.09
CA GLN A 184 1.70 -7.63 9.98
C GLN A 184 1.74 -9.16 9.98
N LYS A 185 0.60 -9.78 9.73
CA LYS A 185 0.49 -11.22 9.49
C LYS A 185 1.25 -11.64 8.22
N ASN A 186 1.61 -12.90 8.12
CA ASN A 186 2.04 -13.50 6.86
C ASN A 186 0.82 -13.63 5.93
N MET A 187 0.82 -12.87 4.83
CA MET A 187 -0.32 -12.78 3.90
C MET A 187 -0.24 -13.76 2.72
N ARG A 188 0.76 -14.64 2.66
CA ARG A 188 0.94 -15.58 1.52
C ARG A 188 -0.23 -16.51 1.31
N SER A 189 -0.76 -17.10 2.37
CA SER A 189 -1.94 -17.96 2.31
C SER A 189 -3.20 -17.19 1.85
N LEU A 190 -3.35 -15.94 2.28
CA LEU A 190 -4.43 -15.07 1.80
C LEU A 190 -4.30 -14.80 0.30
N ILE A 191 -3.09 -14.44 -0.15
CA ILE A 191 -2.81 -14.17 -1.57
C ILE A 191 -3.11 -15.41 -2.41
N GLN A 192 -2.65 -16.60 -1.98
CA GLN A 192 -2.91 -17.86 -2.66
C GLN A 192 -4.42 -18.16 -2.77
N LYS A 193 -5.18 -17.98 -1.70
CA LYS A 193 -6.64 -18.18 -1.69
C LYS A 193 -7.38 -17.20 -2.62
N ASN A 194 -6.81 -16.03 -2.89
CA ASN A 194 -7.39 -14.98 -3.71
C ASN A 194 -6.60 -14.72 -5.01
N ILE A 195 -5.87 -15.71 -5.49
CA ILE A 195 -4.90 -15.57 -6.59
C ILE A 195 -5.51 -14.96 -7.86
N GLN A 196 -6.76 -15.27 -8.18
CA GLN A 196 -7.46 -14.74 -9.34
C GLN A 196 -7.79 -13.23 -9.22
N LYS A 197 -7.70 -12.68 -8.01
CA LYS A 197 -8.00 -11.27 -7.72
C LYS A 197 -6.75 -10.42 -7.56
N VAL A 198 -5.63 -11.03 -7.14
CA VAL A 198 -4.42 -10.30 -6.79
C VAL A 198 -3.54 -10.09 -8.02
N ILE A 199 -3.07 -8.84 -8.20
CA ILE A 199 -2.06 -8.45 -9.16
C ILE A 199 -0.96 -7.77 -8.38
N TRP A 200 0.26 -8.27 -8.50
CA TRP A 200 1.44 -7.76 -7.81
C TRP A 200 2.28 -6.94 -8.77
N MET A 201 2.58 -5.69 -8.40
CA MET A 201 3.39 -4.79 -9.22
C MET A 201 4.61 -4.32 -8.44
N VAL A 202 5.73 -4.16 -9.12
CA VAL A 202 6.97 -3.66 -8.53
C VAL A 202 7.76 -2.81 -9.53
N GLY A 203 8.50 -1.82 -9.04
CA GLY A 203 9.39 -1.03 -9.88
C GLY A 203 10.56 -1.88 -10.39
N GLU A 204 10.93 -1.73 -11.66
CA GLU A 204 12.00 -2.48 -12.31
C GLU A 204 13.36 -2.30 -11.62
N ARG A 205 13.61 -1.09 -11.06
CA ARG A 205 14.84 -0.74 -10.35
C ARG A 205 14.75 -0.92 -8.82
N ASP A 206 13.61 -1.39 -8.30
CA ASP A 206 13.43 -1.70 -6.87
C ASP A 206 14.01 -3.07 -6.56
N GLU A 207 15.32 -3.20 -6.48
CA GLU A 207 16.03 -4.48 -6.32
C GLU A 207 15.48 -5.29 -5.14
N LYS A 208 15.30 -4.65 -3.99
CA LYS A 208 14.79 -5.30 -2.77
C LYS A 208 13.40 -5.87 -2.95
N PHE A 209 12.47 -5.09 -3.48
CA PHE A 209 11.10 -5.54 -3.67
C PHE A 209 10.95 -6.44 -4.89
N MET A 210 11.81 -6.32 -5.90
CA MET A 210 11.87 -7.25 -7.01
C MET A 210 12.28 -8.65 -6.54
N GLU A 211 13.34 -8.75 -5.75
CA GLU A 211 13.79 -10.03 -5.19
C GLU A 211 12.71 -10.65 -4.29
N MET A 212 12.12 -9.85 -3.40
CA MET A 212 11.00 -10.29 -2.56
C MET A 212 9.80 -10.76 -3.40
N SER A 213 9.47 -10.06 -4.49
CA SER A 213 8.35 -10.39 -5.36
C SER A 213 8.58 -11.69 -6.15
N ARG A 214 9.82 -11.95 -6.57
CA ARG A 214 10.18 -13.23 -7.23
C ARG A 214 10.04 -14.39 -6.25
N ARG A 215 10.55 -14.25 -5.02
CA ARG A 215 10.36 -15.27 -3.97
C ARG A 215 8.87 -15.50 -3.67
N LEU A 216 8.11 -14.43 -3.58
CA LEU A 216 6.66 -14.56 -3.39
C LEU A 216 5.99 -15.31 -4.56
N GLN A 217 6.43 -15.08 -5.80
CA GLN A 217 5.90 -15.80 -6.98
C GLN A 217 6.25 -17.28 -6.97
N GLU A 218 7.40 -17.66 -6.42
CA GLU A 218 7.80 -19.07 -6.21
C GLU A 218 6.94 -19.73 -5.11
N GLU A 219 6.63 -19.00 -4.04
CA GLU A 219 5.84 -19.47 -2.89
C GLU A 219 4.34 -19.51 -3.16
N VAL A 220 3.84 -18.61 -4.02
CA VAL A 220 2.42 -18.43 -4.35
C VAL A 220 2.21 -18.74 -5.83
N GLN A 221 1.79 -19.97 -6.11
CA GLN A 221 1.62 -20.47 -7.48
C GLN A 221 0.58 -19.66 -8.27
N GLY A 222 0.96 -19.23 -9.47
CA GLY A 222 0.09 -18.48 -10.37
C GLY A 222 -0.02 -16.98 -10.03
N LEU A 223 0.82 -16.45 -9.12
CA LEU A 223 0.84 -15.03 -8.83
C LEU A 223 1.20 -14.23 -10.09
N ARG A 224 0.31 -13.31 -10.46
CA ARG A 224 0.56 -12.37 -11.55
C ARG A 224 1.47 -11.27 -11.04
N LEU A 225 2.74 -11.34 -11.44
CA LEU A 225 3.77 -10.33 -11.16
C LEU A 225 3.98 -9.47 -12.40
N GLU A 226 3.88 -8.15 -12.24
CA GLU A 226 4.16 -7.15 -13.28
C GLU A 226 5.24 -6.18 -12.82
N THR A 227 6.07 -5.72 -13.75
CA THR A 227 7.09 -4.70 -13.49
C THR A 227 6.68 -3.37 -14.10
N VAL A 228 6.92 -2.28 -13.38
CA VAL A 228 6.76 -0.92 -13.90
C VAL A 228 8.13 -0.42 -14.36
N PRO A 229 8.31 -0.09 -15.66
CA PRO A 229 9.61 0.27 -16.21
C PRO A 229 10.20 1.50 -15.53
N ALA A 230 11.54 1.55 -15.52
CA ALA A 230 12.34 2.71 -15.10
C ALA A 230 11.98 3.28 -13.71
N SER A 231 11.37 2.50 -12.83
CA SER A 231 10.96 2.96 -11.50
C SER A 231 11.64 2.21 -10.37
N SER A 232 11.98 2.93 -9.31
CA SER A 232 12.43 2.42 -8.01
C SER A 232 11.23 2.04 -7.14
N HIS A 233 11.43 1.96 -5.82
CA HIS A 233 10.32 1.82 -4.85
C HIS A 233 9.27 2.94 -4.99
N ARG A 234 9.70 4.12 -5.44
CA ARG A 234 8.83 5.31 -5.64
C ARG A 234 8.08 5.29 -6.99
N VAL A 235 7.48 4.18 -7.33
CA VAL A 235 6.77 3.95 -8.61
C VAL A 235 5.79 5.07 -8.97
N LEU A 236 5.08 5.62 -7.98
CA LEU A 236 4.11 6.72 -8.16
C LEU A 236 4.75 8.02 -8.64
N PHE A 237 6.05 8.18 -8.42
CA PHE A 237 6.79 9.41 -8.71
C PHE A 237 7.77 9.24 -9.87
N ASP A 238 8.40 8.07 -9.96
CA ASP A 238 9.37 7.78 -11.02
C ASP A 238 8.68 7.49 -12.37
N SER A 239 7.60 6.70 -12.35
CA SER A 239 6.90 6.26 -13.56
C SER A 239 5.37 6.29 -13.42
N PRO A 240 4.78 7.43 -13.01
CA PRO A 240 3.34 7.52 -12.76
C PRO A 240 2.49 7.27 -14.00
N LYS A 241 3.00 7.64 -15.19
CA LYS A 241 2.35 7.41 -16.47
C LYS A 241 2.26 5.92 -16.80
N ASP A 242 3.38 5.20 -16.70
CA ASP A 242 3.40 3.76 -17.01
C ASP A 242 2.54 2.96 -16.01
N LEU A 243 2.58 3.35 -14.73
CA LEU A 243 1.69 2.77 -13.73
C LEU A 243 0.22 3.03 -14.06
N GLY A 244 -0.14 4.26 -14.42
CA GLY A 244 -1.50 4.64 -14.82
C GLY A 244 -1.99 3.86 -16.04
N GLU A 245 -1.15 3.73 -17.06
CA GLU A 245 -1.44 2.95 -18.27
C GLU A 245 -1.67 1.46 -17.97
N ARG A 246 -0.85 0.86 -17.09
CA ARG A 246 -1.04 -0.54 -16.67
C ARG A 246 -2.35 -0.73 -15.92
N ILE A 247 -2.65 0.14 -14.97
CA ILE A 247 -3.94 0.12 -14.25
C ILE A 247 -5.09 0.31 -15.26
N ARG A 248 -4.98 1.25 -16.19
CA ARG A 248 -5.97 1.48 -17.26
C ARG A 248 -6.25 0.22 -18.07
N GLN A 249 -5.20 -0.48 -18.53
CA GLN A 249 -5.34 -1.71 -19.30
C GLN A 249 -6.07 -2.81 -18.52
N LEU A 250 -5.80 -2.92 -17.22
CA LEU A 250 -6.47 -3.90 -16.34
C LEU A 250 -7.95 -3.60 -16.13
N ILE A 251 -8.34 -2.33 -16.07
CA ILE A 251 -9.74 -1.94 -15.84
C ILE A 251 -10.56 -1.79 -17.11
N GLN A 252 -9.93 -1.52 -18.27
CA GLN A 252 -10.64 -1.41 -19.56
C GLN A 252 -11.39 -2.69 -19.96
N GLN A 253 -10.91 -3.85 -19.52
CA GLN A 253 -11.58 -5.12 -19.76
C GLN A 253 -12.85 -5.28 -18.89
N LEU A 254 -13.12 -4.33 -17.99
CA LEU A 254 -14.21 -4.36 -17.03
C LEU A 254 -15.28 -3.29 -17.29
N LEU A 255 -14.95 -2.30 -18.10
CA LEU A 255 -15.84 -1.22 -18.54
C LEU A 255 -16.55 -1.60 -19.85
#